data_bb00556daa04fd3bbe89cd96d4a27b2c
#
_entry.id   bb00556daa04fd3bbe89cd96d4a27b2c
#
_cell.length_a   1.000
_cell.length_b   1.000
_cell.length_c   1.000
_cell.angle_alpha   90.00
_cell.angle_beta   90.00
_cell.angle_gamma   90.00
#
_symmetry.space_group_name_H-M   'P 1'
#
loop_
_entity.id
_entity.type
_entity.pdbx_description
1 polymer ?
#
loop_
_entity_poly.entity_id
_entity_poly.type
_entity_poly.pdbx_seq_one_letter_code
_entity_poly.pdbx_strand_id
1 'polypeptide(L)'
;VLAGDAVVAINGMSSNKAETWQFRAYGAASIELCMVADGTLDGYTNLDGDSHGVWDYLAAVLILAEAGGVARDVEFRDLVTLNPRERRCIVAASCDSLLAEMMW
;
A
#
# COMPACT_ATOMS: atom_id res chain seq x y z
N VAL A 1 -3.14 -7.86 13.06
CA VAL A 1 -3.84 -8.83 12.20
C VAL A 1 -2.82 -9.70 11.48
N LEU A 2 -3.11 -10.97 11.35
CA LEU A 2 -2.28 -11.90 10.59
C LEU A 2 -2.58 -11.78 9.10
N ALA A 3 -1.57 -12.03 8.25
CA ALA A 3 -1.74 -11.90 6.79
C ALA A 3 -2.91 -12.73 6.26
N GLY A 4 -3.13 -13.94 6.78
CA GLY A 4 -4.23 -14.80 6.35
C GLY A 4 -5.62 -14.23 6.60
N ASP A 5 -5.75 -13.32 7.57
CA ASP A 5 -7.01 -12.68 7.94
C ASP A 5 -7.12 -11.24 7.44
N ALA A 6 -6.10 -10.74 6.75
CA ALA A 6 -6.05 -9.35 6.34
C ALA A 6 -7.03 -9.06 5.20
N VAL A 7 -7.60 -7.85 5.23
CA VAL A 7 -8.38 -7.30 4.11
C VAL A 7 -7.49 -6.27 3.43
N VAL A 8 -7.12 -6.53 2.20
CA VAL A 8 -6.10 -5.76 1.48
C VAL A 8 -6.70 -5.16 0.20
N ALA A 9 -6.53 -3.87 0.01
CA ALA A 9 -6.84 -3.25 -1.27
C ALA A 9 -5.73 -3.55 -2.27
N ILE A 10 -6.09 -3.86 -3.48
CA ILE A 10 -5.15 -4.13 -4.55
C ILE A 10 -5.39 -3.18 -5.72
N ASN A 11 -4.30 -2.84 -6.39
CA ASN A 11 -4.32 -2.12 -7.65
C ASN A 11 -3.52 -2.96 -8.65
N GLY A 12 -4.15 -3.28 -9.78
CA GLY A 12 -3.53 -4.13 -10.79
C GLY A 12 -4.00 -5.58 -10.75
N MET A 13 -3.27 -6.44 -11.44
CA MET A 13 -3.63 -7.86 -11.56
C MET A 13 -3.23 -8.62 -10.30
N SER A 14 -4.10 -9.51 -9.86
CA SER A 14 -3.81 -10.34 -8.69
C SER A 14 -2.64 -11.28 -8.95
N SER A 15 -1.93 -11.63 -7.89
CA SER A 15 -0.81 -12.57 -7.94
C SER A 15 -1.05 -13.72 -6.97
N ASN A 16 -0.29 -14.81 -7.15
CA ASN A 16 -0.39 -15.96 -6.26
C ASN A 16 0.04 -15.66 -4.83
N LYS A 17 0.83 -14.62 -4.62
CA LYS A 17 1.28 -14.21 -3.29
C LYS A 17 0.14 -13.89 -2.34
N ALA A 18 -1.01 -13.56 -2.89
CA ALA A 18 -2.11 -13.02 -2.13
C ALA A 18 -3.24 -14.02 -1.89
N GLU A 19 -2.99 -15.31 -2.06
CA GLU A 19 -4.03 -16.35 -1.97
C GLU A 19 -4.78 -16.37 -0.63
N THR A 20 -4.10 -15.97 0.45
CA THR A 20 -4.69 -16.01 1.79
C THR A 20 -5.36 -14.72 2.20
N TRP A 21 -5.25 -13.66 1.39
CA TRP A 21 -5.83 -12.37 1.70
C TRP A 21 -7.25 -12.25 1.16
N GLN A 22 -8.04 -11.43 1.81
CA GLN A 22 -9.28 -10.95 1.22
C GLN A 22 -8.99 -9.66 0.48
N PHE A 23 -9.50 -9.54 -0.72
CA PHE A 23 -9.18 -8.42 -1.59
C PHE A 23 -10.33 -7.44 -1.73
N ARG A 24 -9.96 -6.16 -1.88
CA ARG A 24 -10.86 -5.09 -2.28
C ARG A 24 -10.17 -4.27 -3.37
N ALA A 25 -10.94 -3.61 -4.21
CA ALA A 25 -10.40 -2.73 -5.24
C ALA A 25 -11.34 -1.54 -5.40
N TYR A 26 -10.91 -0.39 -4.95
CA TYR A 26 -11.70 0.86 -5.02
C TYR A 26 -11.22 1.77 -6.15
N GLY A 27 -10.08 1.46 -6.76
CA GLY A 27 -9.61 2.14 -7.95
C GLY A 27 -8.84 3.42 -7.74
N ALA A 28 -8.53 3.78 -6.49
CA ALA A 28 -7.78 4.99 -6.19
C ALA A 28 -6.84 4.75 -5.02
N ALA A 29 -5.52 4.83 -5.27
CA ALA A 29 -4.50 4.59 -4.27
C ALA A 29 -4.63 5.53 -3.06
N SER A 30 -4.87 6.81 -3.29
CA SER A 30 -4.99 7.78 -2.20
C SER A 30 -6.14 7.45 -1.25
N ILE A 31 -7.28 7.02 -1.78
CA ILE A 31 -8.43 6.62 -0.98
C ILE A 31 -8.13 5.32 -0.24
N GLU A 32 -7.56 4.35 -0.92
CA GLU A 32 -7.27 3.04 -0.33
C GLU A 32 -6.24 3.14 0.78
N LEU A 33 -5.21 3.96 0.61
CA LEU A 33 -4.22 4.23 1.67
C LEU A 33 -4.86 4.91 2.88
N CYS A 34 -5.77 5.84 2.67
CA CYS A 34 -6.52 6.46 3.77
C CYS A 34 -7.42 5.46 4.48
N MET A 35 -7.95 4.48 3.76
CA MET A 35 -8.76 3.41 4.37
C MET A 35 -7.91 2.46 5.21
N VAL A 36 -6.63 2.29 4.89
CA VAL A 36 -5.70 1.60 5.77
C VAL A 36 -5.46 2.45 7.03
N ALA A 37 -5.32 3.76 6.86
CA ALA A 37 -5.09 4.68 7.98
C ALA A 37 -6.26 4.68 8.97
N ASP A 38 -7.51 4.61 8.48
CA ASP A 38 -8.69 4.66 9.35
C ASP A 38 -9.14 3.29 9.87
N GLY A 39 -8.46 2.22 9.48
CA GLY A 39 -8.75 0.87 9.96
C GLY A 39 -9.79 0.11 9.14
N THR A 40 -10.34 0.70 8.08
CA THR A 40 -11.29 0.01 7.20
C THR A 40 -10.63 -1.15 6.46
N LEU A 41 -9.38 -0.95 6.04
CA LEU A 41 -8.55 -1.96 5.41
C LEU A 41 -7.33 -2.23 6.27
N ASP A 42 -6.74 -3.39 6.13
CA ASP A 42 -5.51 -3.76 6.82
C ASP A 42 -4.26 -3.42 6.01
N GLY A 43 -4.36 -3.44 4.69
CA GLY A 43 -3.22 -3.16 3.83
C GLY A 43 -3.60 -2.72 2.43
N TYR A 44 -2.59 -2.32 1.69
CA TYR A 44 -2.69 -1.93 0.29
C TYR A 44 -1.45 -2.43 -0.46
N THR A 45 -1.65 -2.93 -1.66
CA THR A 45 -0.53 -3.28 -2.52
C THR A 45 -0.83 -2.94 -3.98
N ASN A 46 0.19 -2.42 -4.67
CA ASN A 46 0.14 -2.20 -6.10
C ASN A 46 0.78 -3.41 -6.80
N LEU A 47 0.03 -4.04 -7.70
CA LEU A 47 0.49 -5.21 -8.44
C LEU A 47 0.92 -4.87 -9.87
N ASP A 48 0.84 -3.59 -10.25
CA ASP A 48 1.21 -3.13 -11.60
C ASP A 48 2.66 -2.63 -11.70
N GLY A 49 3.46 -2.84 -10.65
CA GLY A 49 4.84 -2.36 -10.65
C GLY A 49 4.92 -0.86 -10.39
N ASP A 50 5.86 -0.18 -11.04
CA ASP A 50 6.14 1.24 -10.81
C ASP A 50 5.10 2.12 -11.51
N SER A 51 3.90 2.19 -10.97
CA SER A 51 2.79 2.93 -11.58
C SER A 51 2.34 4.17 -10.79
N HIS A 52 2.78 4.35 -9.55
CA HIS A 52 2.36 5.50 -8.74
C HIS A 52 3.30 6.69 -8.89
N GLY A 53 2.76 7.83 -9.32
CA GLY A 53 3.46 9.11 -9.19
C GLY A 53 3.31 9.65 -7.77
N VAL A 54 4.18 10.59 -7.40
CA VAL A 54 4.18 11.16 -6.04
C VAL A 54 2.83 11.79 -5.67
N TRP A 55 2.12 12.34 -6.63
CA TRP A 55 0.80 12.95 -6.40
C TRP A 55 -0.28 11.92 -6.08
N ASP A 56 -0.05 10.64 -6.38
CA ASP A 56 -1.02 9.59 -6.10
C ASP A 56 -0.98 9.13 -4.65
N TYR A 57 0.15 9.29 -3.96
CA TYR A 57 0.33 8.62 -2.66
C TYR A 57 0.84 9.51 -1.54
N LEU A 58 1.54 10.61 -1.82
CA LEU A 58 2.34 11.28 -0.78
C LEU A 58 1.49 11.77 0.39
N ALA A 59 0.39 12.44 0.13
CA ALA A 59 -0.49 12.93 1.20
C ALA A 59 -1.07 11.78 2.02
N ALA A 60 -1.50 10.72 1.36
CA ALA A 60 -2.09 9.57 2.03
C ALA A 60 -1.05 8.79 2.85
N VAL A 61 0.20 8.72 2.39
CA VAL A 61 1.28 8.10 3.15
C VAL A 61 1.54 8.88 4.44
N LEU A 62 1.49 10.21 4.39
CA LEU A 62 1.61 11.03 5.60
C LEU A 62 0.46 10.78 6.57
N ILE A 63 -0.77 10.74 6.07
CA ILE A 63 -1.95 10.43 6.88
C ILE A 63 -1.81 9.05 7.54
N LEU A 64 -1.36 8.07 6.77
CA LEU A 64 -1.14 6.71 7.27
C LEU A 64 -0.08 6.69 8.38
N ALA A 65 1.03 7.38 8.20
CA ALA A 65 2.09 7.46 9.21
C ALA A 65 1.57 8.09 10.51
N GLU A 66 0.79 9.16 10.41
CA GLU A 66 0.19 9.82 11.57
C GLU A 66 -0.80 8.90 12.30
N ALA A 67 -1.42 7.99 11.59
CA ALA A 67 -2.34 7.01 12.17
C ALA A 67 -1.63 5.76 12.72
N GLY A 68 -0.30 5.70 12.62
CA GLY A 68 0.48 4.57 13.13
C GLY A 68 0.72 3.45 12.11
N GLY A 69 0.28 3.61 10.89
CA GLY A 69 0.54 2.67 9.82
C GLY A 69 1.87 2.92 9.12
N VAL A 70 2.17 2.11 8.14
CA VAL A 70 3.46 2.15 7.43
C VAL A 70 3.29 1.89 5.94
N ALA A 71 4.09 2.59 5.14
CA ALA A 71 4.13 2.41 3.70
C ALA A 71 5.59 2.35 3.24
N ARG A 72 5.83 1.56 2.19
CA ARG A 72 7.15 1.43 1.57
C ARG A 72 7.00 1.32 0.06
N ASP A 73 8.04 1.70 -0.64
CA ASP A 73 8.24 1.27 -2.01
C ASP A 73 8.79 -0.17 -1.99
N VAL A 74 8.38 -1.01 -2.91
CA VAL A 74 8.83 -2.42 -2.92
C VAL A 74 10.33 -2.58 -3.07
N GLU A 75 11.02 -1.58 -3.62
CA GLU A 75 12.48 -1.55 -3.74
C GLU A 75 13.13 -0.63 -2.71
N PHE A 76 12.37 -0.19 -1.70
CA PHE A 76 12.82 0.67 -0.60
C PHE A 76 13.36 2.03 -1.05
N ARG A 77 12.92 2.53 -2.19
CA ARG A 77 13.25 3.88 -2.65
C ARG A 77 12.52 4.90 -1.79
N ASP A 78 13.09 6.11 -1.70
CA ASP A 78 12.45 7.20 -0.96
C ASP A 78 11.09 7.55 -1.60
N LEU A 79 10.05 7.62 -0.81
CA LEU A 79 8.71 7.97 -1.28
C LEU A 79 8.57 9.47 -1.55
N VAL A 80 9.39 10.30 -0.93
CA VAL A 80 9.38 11.74 -1.17
C VAL A 80 10.32 12.04 -2.34
N THR A 81 9.78 12.56 -3.42
CA THR A 81 10.56 12.97 -4.58
C THR A 81 9.95 14.21 -5.21
N LEU A 82 10.81 15.09 -5.71
CA LEU A 82 10.39 16.28 -6.45
C LEU A 82 10.42 16.05 -7.97
N ASN A 83 10.88 14.87 -8.41
CA ASN A 83 10.92 14.55 -9.83
C ASN A 83 9.59 13.96 -10.28
N PRO A 84 8.80 14.70 -11.11
CA PRO A 84 7.48 14.22 -11.51
C PRO A 84 7.52 13.03 -12.45
N ARG A 85 8.68 12.66 -12.97
CA ARG A 85 8.84 11.49 -13.85
C ARG A 85 9.02 10.19 -13.07
N GLU A 86 9.41 10.30 -11.80
CA GLU A 86 9.62 9.10 -10.99
C GLU A 86 8.30 8.42 -10.66
N ARG A 87 8.35 7.10 -10.59
CA ARG A 87 7.22 6.26 -10.23
C ARG A 87 7.65 5.30 -9.13
N ARG A 88 6.68 4.87 -8.33
CA ARG A 88 6.91 3.95 -7.22
C ARG A 88 5.91 2.82 -7.25
N CYS A 89 6.22 1.76 -6.54
CA CYS A 89 5.33 0.63 -6.33
C CYS A 89 5.07 0.53 -4.83
N ILE A 90 3.90 0.97 -4.40
CA ILE A 90 3.58 1.17 -2.98
C ILE A 90 2.99 -0.09 -2.36
N VAL A 91 3.50 -0.43 -1.18
CA VAL A 91 2.90 -1.43 -0.30
C VAL A 91 2.72 -0.75 1.06
N ALA A 92 1.56 -0.94 1.65
CA ALA A 92 1.22 -0.31 2.92
C ALA A 92 0.46 -1.27 3.81
N ALA A 93 0.58 -1.07 5.12
CA ALA A 93 -0.12 -1.88 6.10
C ALA A 93 -0.37 -1.09 7.39
N SER A 94 -1.29 -1.60 8.20
CA SER A 94 -1.61 -1.01 9.49
C SER A 94 -0.49 -1.14 10.51
N CYS A 95 0.44 -2.08 10.31
CA CYS A 95 1.59 -2.28 11.20
C CYS A 95 2.77 -2.90 10.45
N ASP A 96 3.96 -2.80 11.06
CA ASP A 96 5.20 -3.31 10.45
C ASP A 96 5.18 -4.82 10.23
N SER A 97 4.63 -5.59 11.15
CA SER A 97 4.62 -7.04 11.02
C SER A 97 3.79 -7.51 9.82
N LEU A 98 2.66 -6.88 9.58
CA LEU A 98 1.84 -7.20 8.40
C LEU A 98 2.54 -6.76 7.12
N LEU A 99 3.16 -5.58 7.13
CA LEU A 99 3.90 -5.10 5.96
C LEU A 99 5.01 -6.09 5.59
N ALA A 100 5.76 -6.58 6.56
CA ALA A 100 6.82 -7.55 6.32
C ALA A 100 6.29 -8.82 5.64
N GLU A 101 5.13 -9.30 6.05
CA GLU A 101 4.49 -10.46 5.42
C GLU A 101 4.02 -10.15 3.99
N MET A 102 3.62 -8.91 3.71
CA MET A 102 3.17 -8.49 2.39
C MET A 102 4.32 -8.30 1.40
N MET A 103 5.52 -8.06 1.88
CA MET A 103 6.69 -7.70 1.05
C MET A 103 7.67 -8.84 0.79
N TRP A 104 7.34 -10.06 1.13
CA TRP A 104 8.26 -11.20 0.95
C TRP A 104 8.74 -11.43 -0.48
#